data_ffcd93baac09af5410640c26593d2878
#
_entry.id   ffcd93baac09af5410640c26593d2878
#
_cell.length_a   1.000
_cell.length_b   1.000
_cell.length_c   1.000
_cell.angle_alpha   90.00
_cell.angle_beta   90.00
_cell.angle_gamma   90.00
#
_symmetry.space_group_name_H-M   'P 1'
#
loop_
_entity.id
_entity.type
_entity.pdbx_description
1 polymer ?
#
loop_
_entity_poly.entity_id
_entity_poly.type
_entity_poly.pdbx_seq_one_letter_code
_entity_poly.pdbx_strand_id
1 'polypeptide(L)'
;AILAAALSSASMFLTSSSTLLSKDLPSALGIKIAPEKQIAISRIFMIILGVVSIVVSVFSSEMVGLLGTFGWGTLVSGTFPVFVVGLLWDRCNTKGVIAGLAYSVVFNILPLVTPFAYPSSLPGYFITSAVAITLTVVVSLVTPREKLNAASQAVLDL
;
A
#
# COMPACT_ATOMS: atom_id res chain seq x y z
N ALA A 1 -12.65 -10.89 -24.66
CA ALA A 1 -11.25 -10.78 -24.26
C ALA A 1 -11.05 -9.74 -23.14
N ILE A 2 -11.46 -8.47 -23.31
CA ILE A 2 -11.25 -7.39 -22.33
C ILE A 2 -11.94 -7.67 -20.99
N LEU A 3 -13.21 -8.10 -21.00
CA LEU A 3 -13.94 -8.47 -19.78
C LEU A 3 -13.27 -9.62 -19.02
N ALA A 4 -12.76 -10.63 -19.72
CA ALA A 4 -12.07 -11.74 -19.08
C ALA A 4 -10.78 -11.30 -18.39
N ALA A 5 -10.01 -10.43 -19.02
CA ALA A 5 -8.79 -9.84 -18.43
C ALA A 5 -9.12 -8.97 -17.20
N ALA A 6 -10.15 -8.14 -17.29
CA ALA A 6 -10.59 -7.31 -16.18
C ALA A 6 -11.06 -8.15 -14.98
N LEU A 7 -11.88 -9.18 -15.22
CA LEU A 7 -12.36 -10.09 -14.16
C LEU A 7 -11.22 -10.89 -13.52
N SER A 8 -10.23 -11.34 -14.32
CA SER A 8 -9.04 -12.01 -13.80
C SER A 8 -8.25 -11.11 -12.85
N SER A 9 -7.97 -9.87 -13.25
CA SER A 9 -7.27 -8.91 -12.41
C SER A 9 -8.06 -8.53 -11.16
N ALA A 10 -9.35 -8.27 -11.29
CA ALA A 10 -10.22 -7.93 -10.17
C ALA A 10 -10.28 -9.06 -9.12
N SER A 11 -10.41 -10.33 -9.56
CA SER A 11 -10.43 -11.47 -8.64
C SER A 11 -9.11 -11.64 -7.90
N MET A 12 -7.97 -11.39 -8.55
CA MET A 12 -6.65 -11.44 -7.94
C MET A 12 -6.50 -10.34 -6.87
N PHE A 13 -6.89 -9.10 -7.16
CA PHE A 13 -6.84 -8.01 -6.19
C PHE A 13 -7.77 -8.24 -4.99
N LEU A 14 -9.00 -8.69 -5.23
CA LEU A 14 -9.94 -9.02 -4.16
C LEU A 14 -9.42 -10.13 -3.25
N THR A 15 -8.86 -11.18 -3.83
CA THR A 15 -8.29 -12.31 -3.07
C THR A 15 -7.08 -11.87 -2.25
N SER A 16 -6.14 -11.14 -2.84
CA SER A 16 -4.95 -10.65 -2.16
C SER A 16 -5.31 -9.69 -1.02
N SER A 17 -6.19 -8.72 -1.29
CA SER A 17 -6.62 -7.74 -0.27
C SER A 17 -7.39 -8.40 0.87
N SER A 18 -8.26 -9.36 0.57
CA SER A 18 -9.01 -10.10 1.60
C SER A 18 -8.09 -10.96 2.47
N THR A 19 -7.04 -11.53 1.88
CA THR A 19 -6.03 -12.31 2.62
C THR A 19 -5.20 -11.42 3.54
N LEU A 20 -4.75 -10.26 3.05
CA LEU A 20 -4.06 -9.26 3.85
C LEU A 20 -4.88 -8.84 5.08
N LEU A 21 -6.17 -8.56 4.90
CA LEU A 21 -7.06 -8.14 5.98
C LEU A 21 -7.41 -9.26 6.96
N SER A 22 -7.50 -10.51 6.47
CA SER A 22 -7.92 -11.65 7.30
C SER A 22 -6.77 -12.36 8.00
N LYS A 23 -5.55 -12.28 7.49
CA LYS A 23 -4.39 -13.01 8.00
C LYS A 23 -3.27 -12.06 8.45
N ASP A 24 -2.79 -11.21 7.55
CA ASP A 24 -1.56 -10.46 7.79
C ASP A 24 -1.79 -9.31 8.78
N LEU A 25 -2.88 -8.56 8.63
CA LEU A 25 -3.20 -7.46 9.53
C LEU A 25 -3.47 -7.94 10.96
N PRO A 26 -4.32 -8.96 11.23
CA PRO A 26 -4.49 -9.51 12.57
C PRO A 26 -3.19 -10.07 13.16
N SER A 27 -2.40 -10.75 12.33
CA SER A 27 -1.10 -11.28 12.76
C SER A 27 -0.14 -10.18 13.19
N ALA A 28 -0.08 -9.07 12.44
CA ALA A 28 0.73 -7.89 12.78
C ALA A 28 0.27 -7.20 14.07
N LEU A 29 -1.04 -7.27 14.37
CA LEU A 29 -1.63 -6.78 15.62
C LEU A 29 -1.53 -7.77 16.78
N GLY A 30 -0.86 -8.92 16.58
CA GLY A 30 -0.71 -9.96 17.60
C GLY A 30 -1.96 -10.83 17.83
N ILE A 31 -2.99 -10.68 16.98
CA ILE A 31 -4.23 -11.45 17.08
C ILE A 31 -4.05 -12.77 16.33
N LYS A 32 -4.06 -13.88 17.04
CA LYS A 32 -4.00 -15.22 16.44
C LYS A 32 -5.40 -15.70 16.08
N ILE A 33 -5.68 -15.80 14.78
CA ILE A 33 -6.93 -16.34 14.26
C ILE A 33 -6.71 -17.81 13.88
N ALA A 34 -7.60 -18.70 14.31
CA ALA A 34 -7.54 -20.11 13.95
C ALA A 34 -7.67 -20.29 12.41
N PRO A 35 -6.89 -21.20 11.79
CA PRO A 35 -6.87 -21.38 10.34
C PRO A 35 -8.25 -21.61 9.70
N GLU A 36 -9.12 -22.33 10.41
CA GLU A 36 -10.48 -22.61 9.96
C GLU A 36 -11.33 -21.33 9.85
N LYS A 37 -11.14 -20.39 10.78
CA LYS A 37 -11.86 -19.10 10.78
C LYS A 37 -11.26 -18.10 9.77
N GLN A 38 -9.98 -18.22 9.42
CA GLN A 38 -9.35 -17.33 8.45
C GLN A 38 -10.03 -17.39 7.07
N ILE A 39 -10.43 -18.57 6.62
CA ILE A 39 -11.12 -18.75 5.32
C ILE A 39 -12.48 -18.06 5.35
N ALA A 40 -13.24 -18.21 6.43
CA ALA A 40 -14.54 -17.58 6.57
C ALA A 40 -14.43 -16.05 6.62
N ILE A 41 -13.47 -15.53 7.39
CA ILE A 41 -13.20 -14.10 7.51
C ILE A 41 -12.73 -13.52 6.17
N SER A 42 -11.85 -14.22 5.44
CA SER A 42 -11.40 -13.81 4.12
C SER A 42 -12.55 -13.70 3.13
N ARG A 43 -13.49 -14.65 3.13
CA ARG A 43 -14.72 -14.58 2.28
C ARG A 43 -15.58 -13.36 2.61
N ILE A 44 -15.74 -13.05 3.91
CA ILE A 44 -16.52 -11.87 4.33
C ILE A 44 -15.82 -10.59 3.85
N PHE A 45 -14.51 -10.45 4.03
CA PHE A 45 -13.77 -9.30 3.53
C PHE A 45 -13.83 -9.19 2.01
N MET A 46 -13.76 -10.30 1.28
CA MET A 46 -13.89 -10.31 -0.18
C MET A 46 -15.25 -9.75 -0.62
N ILE A 47 -16.33 -10.14 0.04
CA ILE A 47 -17.68 -9.62 -0.26
C ILE A 47 -17.76 -8.13 0.06
N ILE A 48 -17.28 -7.72 1.23
CA ILE A 48 -17.28 -6.31 1.65
C ILE A 48 -16.49 -5.45 0.64
N LEU A 49 -15.27 -5.87 0.30
CA LEU A 49 -14.43 -5.16 -0.67
C LEU A 49 -15.08 -5.11 -2.07
N GLY A 50 -15.72 -6.19 -2.49
CA GLY A 50 -16.47 -6.24 -3.74
C GLY A 50 -17.62 -5.24 -3.76
N VAL A 51 -18.42 -5.20 -2.70
CA VAL A 51 -19.52 -4.23 -2.57
C VAL A 51 -19.00 -2.80 -2.54
N VAL A 52 -17.96 -2.52 -1.75
CA VAL A 52 -17.33 -1.19 -1.71
C VAL A 52 -16.83 -0.78 -3.08
N SER A 53 -16.19 -1.68 -3.83
CA SER A 53 -15.69 -1.39 -5.18
C SER A 53 -16.84 -1.05 -6.15
N ILE A 54 -17.97 -1.75 -6.06
CA ILE A 54 -19.17 -1.46 -6.87
C ILE A 54 -19.73 -0.08 -6.49
N VAL A 55 -19.86 0.19 -5.19
CA VAL A 55 -20.37 1.49 -4.72
C VAL A 55 -19.49 2.63 -5.22
N VAL A 56 -18.16 2.52 -5.04
CA VAL A 56 -17.21 3.52 -5.54
C VAL A 56 -17.34 3.69 -7.06
N SER A 57 -17.46 2.60 -7.81
CA SER A 57 -17.59 2.64 -9.26
C SER A 57 -18.88 3.34 -9.72
N VAL A 58 -19.99 3.14 -9.01
CA VAL A 58 -21.29 3.76 -9.36
C VAL A 58 -21.31 5.27 -9.03
N PHE A 59 -20.73 5.65 -7.90
CA PHE A 59 -20.69 7.05 -7.46
C PHE A 59 -19.54 7.86 -8.04
N SER A 60 -18.54 7.21 -8.61
CA SER A 60 -17.42 7.90 -9.27
C SER A 60 -17.83 8.30 -10.68
N SER A 61 -17.82 9.60 -10.95
CA SER A 61 -18.02 10.17 -12.30
C SER A 61 -16.75 10.10 -13.15
N GLU A 62 -15.65 9.66 -12.58
CA GLU A 62 -14.35 9.60 -13.23
C GLU A 62 -14.26 8.43 -14.22
N MET A 63 -13.50 8.62 -15.29
CA MET A 63 -13.22 7.55 -16.23
C MET A 63 -12.50 6.38 -15.55
N VAL A 64 -12.90 5.15 -15.85
CA VAL A 64 -12.30 3.92 -15.31
C VAL A 64 -10.77 3.90 -15.44
N GLY A 65 -10.23 4.46 -16.54
CA GLY A 65 -8.80 4.60 -16.74
C GLY A 65 -8.11 5.50 -15.72
N LEU A 66 -8.75 6.60 -15.32
CA LEU A 66 -8.23 7.51 -14.29
C LEU A 66 -8.24 6.84 -12.91
N LEU A 67 -9.30 6.12 -12.57
CA LEU A 67 -9.37 5.32 -11.33
C LEU A 67 -8.28 4.24 -11.28
N GLY A 68 -8.03 3.56 -12.39
CA GLY A 68 -6.96 2.58 -12.53
C GLY A 68 -5.58 3.20 -12.34
N THR A 69 -5.30 4.30 -13.02
CA THR A 69 -4.03 5.04 -12.90
C THR A 69 -3.82 5.54 -11.47
N PHE A 70 -4.88 6.02 -10.83
CA PHE A 70 -4.85 6.45 -9.44
C PHE A 70 -4.54 5.30 -8.49
N GLY A 71 -5.22 4.16 -8.61
CA GLY A 71 -4.99 2.98 -7.78
C GLY A 71 -3.55 2.47 -7.91
N TRP A 72 -3.06 2.28 -9.12
CA TRP A 72 -1.67 1.88 -9.38
C TRP A 72 -0.66 2.92 -8.90
N GLY A 73 -0.93 4.19 -9.15
CA GLY A 73 -0.08 5.29 -8.70
C GLY A 73 0.06 5.31 -7.18
N THR A 74 -1.03 5.09 -6.44
CA THR A 74 -1.02 5.02 -4.98
C THR A 74 -0.19 3.83 -4.48
N LEU A 75 -0.38 2.64 -5.07
CA LEU A 75 0.41 1.46 -4.72
C LEU A 75 1.90 1.69 -4.98
N VAL A 76 2.27 2.18 -6.16
CA VAL A 76 3.67 2.42 -6.53
C VAL A 76 4.29 3.47 -5.63
N SER A 77 3.61 4.60 -5.41
CA SER A 77 4.15 5.69 -4.56
C SER A 77 4.34 5.29 -3.11
N GLY A 78 3.55 4.34 -2.60
CA GLY A 78 3.72 3.80 -1.25
C GLY A 78 4.79 2.74 -1.15
N THR A 79 4.81 1.77 -2.06
CA THR A 79 5.71 0.62 -1.99
C THR A 79 7.11 0.90 -2.54
N PHE A 80 7.22 1.68 -3.62
CA PHE A 80 8.50 1.95 -4.27
C PHE A 80 9.55 2.58 -3.33
N PRO A 81 9.23 3.64 -2.55
CA PRO A 81 10.18 4.19 -1.59
C PRO A 81 10.67 3.18 -0.56
N VAL A 82 9.77 2.33 -0.07
CA VAL A 82 10.09 1.31 0.93
C VAL A 82 11.08 0.29 0.37
N PHE A 83 10.80 -0.24 -0.83
CA PHE A 83 11.68 -1.22 -1.45
C PHE A 83 13.01 -0.60 -1.88
N VAL A 84 12.99 0.55 -2.54
CA VAL A 84 14.21 1.18 -3.05
C VAL A 84 15.12 1.62 -1.90
N VAL A 85 14.59 2.34 -0.92
CA VAL A 85 15.40 2.82 0.20
C VAL A 85 15.77 1.67 1.13
N GLY A 86 14.83 0.73 1.39
CA GLY A 86 15.07 -0.39 2.29
C GLY A 86 16.09 -1.40 1.77
N LEU A 87 16.15 -1.64 0.46
CA LEU A 87 17.08 -2.59 -0.14
C LEU A 87 18.44 -1.97 -0.49
N LEU A 88 18.46 -0.69 -0.87
CA LEU A 88 19.68 -0.02 -1.32
C LEU A 88 20.44 0.70 -0.21
N TRP A 89 19.82 0.88 0.94
CA TRP A 89 20.39 1.70 2.01
C TRP A 89 20.30 1.06 3.40
N ASP A 90 21.42 0.56 3.89
CA ASP A 90 21.55 -0.16 5.19
C ASP A 90 21.15 0.66 6.43
N ARG A 91 20.99 1.97 6.27
CA ARG A 91 20.58 2.86 7.36
C ARG A 91 19.06 3.10 7.38
N CYS A 92 18.29 2.46 6.49
CA CYS A 92 16.85 2.56 6.48
C CYS A 92 16.26 2.05 7.80
N ASN A 93 15.35 2.83 8.39
CA ASN A 93 14.75 2.55 9.69
C ASN A 93 13.25 2.36 9.53
N THR A 94 12.67 1.46 10.33
CA THR A 94 11.22 1.19 10.37
C THR A 94 10.38 2.46 10.50
N LYS A 95 10.82 3.43 11.31
CA LYS A 95 10.12 4.71 11.48
C LYS A 95 10.13 5.56 10.21
N GLY A 96 11.24 5.58 9.47
CA GLY A 96 11.33 6.26 8.18
C GLY A 96 10.40 5.65 7.14
N VAL A 97 10.36 4.32 7.09
CA VAL A 97 9.44 3.56 6.21
C VAL A 97 7.99 3.87 6.52
N ILE A 98 7.59 3.82 7.79
CA ILE A 98 6.22 4.13 8.22
C ILE A 98 5.86 5.57 7.87
N ALA A 99 6.75 6.53 8.07
CA ALA A 99 6.52 7.93 7.72
C ALA A 99 6.31 8.13 6.20
N GLY A 100 7.14 7.51 5.37
CA GLY A 100 7.00 7.54 3.91
C GLY A 100 5.72 6.90 3.41
N LEU A 101 5.35 5.72 3.96
CA LEU A 101 4.10 5.04 3.65
C LEU A 101 2.88 5.87 4.06
N ALA A 102 2.85 6.37 5.30
CA ALA A 102 1.75 7.19 5.80
C ALA A 102 1.55 8.45 4.94
N TYR A 103 2.65 9.13 4.60
CA TYR A 103 2.62 10.26 3.69
C TYR A 103 2.01 9.87 2.32
N SER A 104 2.49 8.79 1.71
CA SER A 104 2.00 8.32 0.42
C SER A 104 0.50 8.03 0.43
N VAL A 105 0.01 7.34 1.44
CA VAL A 105 -1.41 7.02 1.58
C VAL A 105 -2.25 8.30 1.72
N VAL A 106 -1.86 9.20 2.63
CA VAL A 106 -2.61 10.44 2.89
C VAL A 106 -2.66 11.32 1.64
N PHE A 107 -1.51 11.58 1.02
CA PHE A 107 -1.43 12.50 -0.12
C PHE A 107 -1.99 11.92 -1.44
N ASN A 108 -2.09 10.62 -1.59
CA ASN A 108 -2.79 10.03 -2.72
C ASN A 108 -4.32 9.98 -2.52
N ILE A 109 -4.79 9.90 -1.27
CA ILE A 109 -6.24 9.95 -0.97
C ILE A 109 -6.76 11.39 -0.96
N LEU A 110 -5.93 12.36 -0.62
CA LEU A 110 -6.32 13.77 -0.48
C LEU A 110 -7.03 14.34 -1.72
N PRO A 111 -6.58 14.12 -2.97
CA PRO A 111 -7.25 14.61 -4.17
C PRO A 111 -8.64 13.99 -4.42
N LEU A 112 -8.94 12.82 -3.84
CA LEU A 112 -10.26 12.18 -3.93
C LEU A 112 -11.31 12.85 -3.05
N VAL A 113 -10.87 13.40 -1.91
CA VAL A 113 -11.76 13.94 -0.88
C VAL A 113 -11.85 15.48 -0.94
N THR A 114 -10.79 16.10 -1.48
CA THR A 114 -10.69 17.56 -1.57
C THR A 114 -10.35 18.00 -2.99
N PRO A 115 -10.71 19.24 -3.40
CA PRO A 115 -10.32 19.80 -4.69
C PRO A 115 -8.81 20.15 -4.73
N PHE A 116 -7.97 19.31 -4.17
CA PHE A 116 -6.53 19.50 -4.12
C PHE A 116 -5.94 19.07 -5.47
N ALA A 117 -5.33 20.01 -6.18
CA ALA A 117 -4.59 19.74 -7.40
C ALA A 117 -3.10 19.90 -7.15
N TYR A 118 -2.30 18.97 -7.66
CA TYR A 118 -0.85 19.11 -7.60
C TYR A 118 -0.39 20.30 -8.45
N PRO A 119 0.51 21.15 -7.94
CA PRO A 119 0.92 22.39 -8.61
C PRO A 119 1.87 22.17 -9.78
N SER A 120 1.79 21.03 -10.48
CA SER A 120 2.67 20.71 -11.59
C SER A 120 1.93 19.94 -12.69
N SER A 121 2.48 19.96 -13.90
CA SER A 121 2.03 19.14 -15.04
C SER A 121 2.36 17.64 -14.88
N LEU A 122 3.07 17.27 -13.83
CA LEU A 122 3.43 15.88 -13.55
C LEU A 122 2.29 15.16 -12.82
N PRO A 123 2.07 13.89 -13.12
CA PRO A 123 1.11 13.07 -12.37
C PRO A 123 1.46 13.05 -10.87
N GLY A 124 0.43 13.22 -10.01
CA GLY A 124 0.60 13.36 -8.57
C GLY A 124 1.40 12.24 -7.91
N TYR A 125 1.28 11.00 -8.40
CA TYR A 125 2.03 9.86 -7.85
C TYR A 125 3.55 9.96 -8.01
N PHE A 126 4.07 10.66 -9.03
CA PHE A 126 5.51 10.93 -9.15
C PHE A 126 5.99 11.86 -8.03
N ILE A 127 5.25 12.94 -7.80
CA ILE A 127 5.56 13.90 -6.74
C ILE A 127 5.49 13.21 -5.38
N THR A 128 4.42 12.45 -5.16
CA THR A 128 4.23 11.71 -3.92
C THR A 128 5.35 10.70 -3.67
N SER A 129 5.79 9.97 -4.72
CA SER A 129 6.92 9.03 -4.61
C SER A 129 8.23 9.74 -4.26
N ALA A 130 8.54 10.84 -4.93
CA ALA A 130 9.77 11.59 -4.68
C ALA A 130 9.82 12.15 -3.24
N VAL A 131 8.71 12.71 -2.77
CA VAL A 131 8.60 13.23 -1.40
C VAL A 131 8.63 12.08 -0.39
N ALA A 132 7.97 10.95 -0.66
CA ALA A 132 8.02 9.77 0.22
C ALA A 132 9.43 9.20 0.37
N ILE A 133 10.22 9.12 -0.73
CA ILE A 133 11.63 8.73 -0.67
C ILE A 133 12.40 9.70 0.22
N THR A 134 12.28 10.99 -0.04
CA THR A 134 12.97 12.03 0.73
C THR A 134 12.62 11.96 2.21
N LEU A 135 11.34 11.78 2.52
CA LEU A 135 10.84 11.68 3.89
C LEU A 135 11.35 10.42 4.59
N THR A 136 11.34 9.27 3.90
CA THR A 136 11.91 8.02 4.40
C THR A 136 13.39 8.19 4.73
N VAL A 137 14.17 8.83 3.85
CA VAL A 137 15.60 9.09 4.05
C VAL A 137 15.82 10.04 5.23
N VAL A 138 15.14 11.19 5.24
CA VAL A 138 15.32 12.22 6.30
C VAL A 138 14.94 11.67 7.66
N VAL A 139 13.79 11.01 7.79
CA VAL A 139 13.36 10.42 9.07
C VAL A 139 14.30 9.30 9.51
N SER A 140 14.82 8.48 8.60
CA SER A 140 15.80 7.45 8.92
C SER A 140 17.16 8.04 9.36
N LEU A 141 17.54 9.23 8.86
CA LEU A 141 18.74 9.92 9.29
C LEU A 141 18.62 10.53 10.69
N VAL A 142 17.46 11.10 10.98
CA VAL A 142 17.18 11.76 12.28
C VAL A 142 16.91 10.74 13.39
N THR A 143 16.45 9.54 13.04
CA THR A 143 16.13 8.49 14.02
C THR A 143 17.36 7.62 14.29
N PRO A 144 17.63 7.24 15.56
CA PRO A 144 18.73 6.34 15.90
C PRO A 144 18.56 4.99 15.19
N ARG A 145 19.70 4.38 14.83
CA ARG A 145 19.71 3.06 14.16
C ARG A 145 18.98 2.03 15.00
N GLU A 146 18.04 1.37 14.40
CA GLU A 146 17.36 0.22 14.99
C GLU A 146 18.33 -0.96 14.98
N LYS A 147 18.53 -1.62 16.13
CA LYS A 147 19.34 -2.83 16.20
C LYS A 147 18.60 -3.94 15.46
N LEU A 148 19.23 -4.51 14.46
CA LEU A 148 18.71 -5.68 13.75
C LEU A 148 18.42 -6.79 14.75
N ASN A 149 17.25 -7.38 14.64
CA ASN A 149 16.86 -8.54 15.46
C ASN A 149 17.78 -9.72 15.09
N ALA A 150 18.10 -10.59 16.04
CA ALA A 150 19.00 -11.73 15.81
C ALA A 150 18.60 -12.60 14.60
N ALA A 151 17.28 -12.72 14.34
CA ALA A 151 16.77 -13.40 13.16
C ALA A 151 17.09 -12.68 11.84
N SER A 152 17.11 -11.34 11.84
CA SER A 152 17.46 -10.54 10.65
C SER A 152 18.97 -10.54 10.40
N GLN A 153 19.79 -10.61 11.43
CA GLN A 153 21.24 -10.76 11.30
C GLN A 153 21.61 -12.11 10.70
N ALA A 154 20.95 -13.20 11.12
CA ALA A 154 21.18 -14.53 10.58
C ALA A 154 20.88 -14.65 9.09
N VAL A 155 19.98 -13.82 8.53
CA VAL A 155 19.69 -13.77 7.09
C VAL A 155 20.73 -12.98 6.30
N LEU A 156 21.38 -11.99 6.92
CA LEU A 156 22.43 -11.20 6.28
C LEU A 156 23.80 -11.91 6.29
N ASP A 157 23.97 -12.89 7.19
CA ASP A 157 25.19 -13.70 7.31
C ASP A 157 25.17 -14.94 6.41
N LEU A 158 24.10 -15.15 5.59
CA LEU A 158 23.97 -16.20 4.59
C LEU A 158 24.46 -15.74 3.22
#